data_e3ffc3968da94ed765035a702c02201c
#
_entry.id   e3ffc3968da94ed765035a702c02201c
#
_cell.length_a   1.000
_cell.length_b   1.000
_cell.length_c   1.000
_cell.angle_alpha   90.00
_cell.angle_beta   90.00
_cell.angle_gamma   90.00
#
_symmetry.space_group_name_H-M   'P 1'
#
loop_
_entity.id
_entity.type
_entity.pdbx_description
1 polymer ?
#
loop_
_entity_poly.entity_id
_entity_poly.type
_entity_poly.pdbx_seq_one_letter_code
_entity_poly.pdbx_strand_id
1 'polypeptide(L)'
;ISVLGSRVANRTATESTSPVDLIDADDLNKGGFTELGQSLQATAPSFNFSRTQVSDGSDLFRPATLRGLQPDQTLVLINGKRRHNQSIFGLNGTVGAGAAGTDMNAIPLTALKGVEVLRDGAAAQYGSDAIAGVINLSLNDSTGVTTGYVQAGSTGEGDGETLSMGLN
;
A
#
# COMPACT_ATOMS: atom_id res chain seq x y z
N ILE A 1 3.47 -12.57 15.97
CA ILE A 1 3.34 -11.39 15.10
C ILE A 1 4.71 -10.76 15.01
N SER A 2 5.30 -10.71 13.82
CA SER A 2 6.56 -9.99 13.58
C SER A 2 6.20 -8.55 13.23
N VAL A 3 6.58 -7.60 14.06
CA VAL A 3 6.30 -6.18 13.83
C VAL A 3 7.51 -5.53 13.18
N LEU A 4 7.29 -4.70 12.17
CA LEU A 4 8.31 -3.89 11.52
C LEU A 4 9.12 -3.05 12.53
N GLY A 5 10.35 -2.70 12.17
CA GLY A 5 11.18 -1.81 12.98
C GLY A 5 11.85 -2.46 14.19
N SER A 6 11.73 -3.77 14.37
CA SER A 6 12.40 -4.50 15.44
C SER A 6 13.18 -5.72 14.94
N ARG A 7 14.39 -5.89 15.46
CA ARG A 7 15.18 -7.14 15.28
C ARG A 7 14.82 -8.20 16.32
N VAL A 8 14.03 -7.85 17.32
CA VAL A 8 13.58 -8.75 18.38
C VAL A 8 12.32 -9.47 17.91
N ALA A 9 12.36 -10.78 17.90
CA ALA A 9 11.20 -11.60 17.56
C ALA A 9 10.05 -11.41 18.57
N ASN A 10 8.81 -11.47 18.09
CA ASN A 10 7.58 -11.40 18.89
C ASN A 10 7.33 -10.08 19.66
N ARG A 11 7.87 -8.96 19.17
CA ARG A 11 7.56 -7.65 19.72
C ARG A 11 6.18 -7.20 19.25
N THR A 12 5.42 -6.55 20.13
CA THR A 12 4.13 -5.95 19.79
C THR A 12 4.30 -4.52 19.26
N ALA A 13 3.30 -3.99 18.56
CA ALA A 13 3.33 -2.61 18.05
C ALA A 13 3.47 -1.59 19.18
N THR A 14 2.87 -1.87 20.34
CA THR A 14 2.94 -1.02 21.54
C THR A 14 4.33 -1.00 22.21
N GLU A 15 5.15 -2.01 21.95
CA GLU A 15 6.52 -2.08 22.46
C GLU A 15 7.55 -1.56 21.43
N SER A 16 7.10 -1.21 20.23
CA SER A 16 7.98 -0.65 19.20
C SER A 16 8.44 0.75 19.61
N THR A 17 9.72 1.04 19.40
CA THR A 17 10.29 2.38 19.60
C THR A 17 9.89 3.36 18.49
N SER A 18 9.41 2.84 17.38
CA SER A 18 8.93 3.62 16.23
C SER A 18 7.44 3.37 16.03
N PRO A 19 6.66 4.39 15.63
CA PRO A 19 5.22 4.26 15.43
C PRO A 19 4.92 3.31 14.26
N VAL A 20 4.22 2.23 14.55
CA VAL A 20 3.76 1.23 13.57
C VAL A 20 2.24 1.18 13.61
N ASP A 21 1.60 1.42 12.48
CA ASP A 21 0.17 1.19 12.31
C ASP A 21 -0.04 -0.25 11.82
N LEU A 22 -0.92 -0.98 12.49
CA LEU A 22 -1.36 -2.31 12.09
C LEU A 22 -2.78 -2.20 11.53
N ILE A 23 -2.96 -2.59 10.29
CA ILE A 23 -4.23 -2.54 9.57
C ILE A 23 -4.53 -3.95 9.12
N ASP A 24 -5.63 -4.53 9.57
CA ASP A 24 -6.03 -5.86 9.15
C ASP A 24 -6.85 -5.85 7.84
N ALA A 25 -7.10 -7.02 7.28
CA ALA A 25 -7.84 -7.16 6.03
C ALA A 25 -9.28 -6.63 6.14
N ASP A 26 -9.91 -6.79 7.30
CA ASP A 26 -11.27 -6.31 7.53
C ASP A 26 -11.32 -4.78 7.51
N ASP A 27 -10.34 -4.11 8.11
CA ASP A 27 -10.23 -2.65 8.09
C ASP A 27 -9.99 -2.13 6.67
N LEU A 28 -9.16 -2.81 5.89
CA LEU A 28 -8.92 -2.45 4.48
C LEU A 28 -10.19 -2.55 3.62
N ASN A 29 -11.07 -3.49 3.93
CA ASN A 29 -12.29 -3.73 3.15
C ASN A 29 -13.50 -2.89 3.58
N LYS A 30 -13.48 -2.27 4.77
CA LYS A 30 -14.61 -1.48 5.31
C LYS A 30 -15.04 -0.32 4.43
N GLY A 31 -14.11 0.28 3.69
CA GLY A 31 -14.40 1.43 2.83
C GLY A 31 -15.04 1.08 1.48
N GLY A 32 -15.16 -0.20 1.13
CA GLY A 32 -15.66 -0.63 -0.18
C GLY A 32 -14.76 -0.22 -1.35
N PHE A 33 -13.51 0.11 -1.09
CA PHE A 33 -12.55 0.48 -2.11
C PHE A 33 -12.08 -0.74 -2.91
N THR A 34 -11.83 -0.55 -4.19
CA THR A 34 -11.30 -1.59 -5.08
C THR A 34 -9.78 -1.55 -5.20
N GLU A 35 -9.19 -0.39 -4.94
CA GLU A 35 -7.74 -0.17 -5.03
C GLU A 35 -7.11 -0.15 -3.63
N LEU A 36 -6.00 -0.85 -3.46
CA LEU A 36 -5.25 -0.89 -2.19
C LEU A 36 -4.83 0.51 -1.73
N GLY A 37 -4.40 1.37 -2.66
CA GLY A 37 -3.99 2.73 -2.34
C GLY A 37 -5.11 3.58 -1.75
N GLN A 38 -6.33 3.45 -2.24
CA GLN A 38 -7.51 4.16 -1.69
C GLN A 38 -7.83 3.67 -0.28
N SER A 39 -7.80 2.36 -0.07
CA SER A 39 -8.04 1.75 1.23
C SER A 39 -7.01 2.20 2.26
N LEU A 40 -5.72 2.20 1.89
CA LEU A 40 -4.64 2.67 2.76
C LEU A 40 -4.75 4.17 3.07
N GLN A 41 -5.14 5.00 2.12
CA GLN A 41 -5.34 6.43 2.38
C GLN A 41 -6.46 6.69 3.39
N ALA A 42 -7.50 5.86 3.40
CA ALA A 42 -8.59 5.97 4.36
C ALA A 42 -8.22 5.46 5.75
N THR A 43 -7.31 4.48 5.85
CA THR A 43 -6.97 3.80 7.11
C THR A 43 -5.63 4.25 7.70
N ALA A 44 -4.69 4.69 6.88
CA ALA A 44 -3.35 5.15 7.30
C ALA A 44 -3.17 6.65 6.97
N PRO A 45 -3.34 7.56 7.94
CA PRO A 45 -3.27 9.01 7.69
C PRO A 45 -1.94 9.52 7.13
N SER A 46 -0.86 8.76 7.33
CA SER A 46 0.46 9.08 6.79
C SER A 46 0.65 8.68 5.31
N PHE A 47 -0.25 7.86 4.79
CA PHE A 47 -0.21 7.39 3.41
C PHE A 47 -0.87 8.41 2.48
N ASN A 48 -0.21 8.71 1.39
CA ASN A 48 -0.72 9.60 0.36
C ASN A 48 -0.94 8.80 -0.94
N PHE A 49 -2.10 8.94 -1.49
CA PHE A 49 -2.48 8.30 -2.74
C PHE A 49 -2.83 9.38 -3.76
N SER A 50 -2.12 9.37 -4.88
CA SER A 50 -2.38 10.29 -5.98
C SER A 50 -2.97 9.51 -7.16
N ARG A 51 -4.10 9.98 -7.64
CA ARG A 51 -4.76 9.45 -8.82
C ARG A 51 -4.69 10.48 -9.93
N THR A 52 -3.53 10.55 -10.58
CA THR A 52 -3.33 11.45 -11.72
C THR A 52 -3.98 10.86 -12.98
N GLN A 53 -4.62 11.73 -13.77
CA GLN A 53 -5.27 11.33 -15.03
C GLN A 53 -4.71 12.09 -16.26
N VAL A 54 -3.60 12.77 -16.12
CA VAL A 54 -3.15 13.80 -17.09
C VAL A 54 -1.71 13.64 -17.49
N SER A 55 -1.17 12.42 -17.61
CA SER A 55 0.25 12.33 -17.92
C SER A 55 0.59 11.04 -18.65
N ASP A 56 1.35 11.16 -19.72
CA ASP A 56 1.82 10.13 -20.64
C ASP A 56 2.28 8.82 -19.94
N GLY A 57 1.33 7.94 -19.64
CA GLY A 57 1.57 6.64 -18.99
C GLY A 57 1.78 6.66 -17.47
N SER A 58 1.99 7.82 -16.83
CA SER A 58 2.12 7.87 -15.37
C SER A 58 0.79 7.69 -14.64
N ASP A 59 -0.32 7.79 -15.33
CA ASP A 59 -1.65 7.50 -14.83
C ASP A 59 -1.93 5.99 -14.67
N LEU A 60 -1.11 5.14 -15.29
CA LEU A 60 -1.20 3.68 -15.17
C LEU A 60 -0.65 3.15 -13.83
N PHE A 61 0.19 3.92 -13.16
CA PHE A 61 0.87 3.51 -11.92
C PHE A 61 0.35 4.27 -10.72
N ARG A 62 0.30 3.59 -9.59
CA ARG A 62 -0.13 4.14 -8.30
C ARG A 62 0.96 3.94 -7.27
N PRO A 63 2.00 4.79 -7.29
CA PRO A 63 3.13 4.63 -6.40
C PRO A 63 2.74 4.88 -4.93
N ALA A 64 3.33 4.08 -4.04
CA ALA A 64 3.22 4.30 -2.61
C ALA A 64 3.99 5.56 -2.21
N THR A 65 3.35 6.45 -1.47
CA THR A 65 3.99 7.62 -0.85
C THR A 65 3.58 7.75 0.61
N LEU A 66 4.52 8.16 1.44
CA LEU A 66 4.28 8.40 2.87
C LEU A 66 4.73 9.81 3.24
N ARG A 67 3.94 10.47 4.10
CA ARG A 67 4.29 11.77 4.69
C ARG A 67 4.59 12.88 3.67
N GLY A 68 4.06 12.77 2.45
CA GLY A 68 4.30 13.71 1.37
C GLY A 68 5.71 13.64 0.74
N LEU A 69 6.50 12.62 1.08
CA LEU A 69 7.83 12.39 0.51
C LEU A 69 7.73 11.63 -0.83
N GLN A 70 8.85 11.57 -1.57
CA GLN A 70 8.92 10.95 -2.88
C GLN A 70 8.67 9.42 -2.83
N PRO A 71 8.14 8.83 -3.90
CA PRO A 71 7.85 7.39 -3.93
C PRO A 71 9.07 6.48 -3.78
N ASP A 72 10.24 6.91 -4.23
CA ASP A 72 11.52 6.19 -4.09
C ASP A 72 12.06 6.18 -2.65
N GLN A 73 11.46 7.00 -1.77
CA GLN A 73 11.78 7.07 -0.35
C GLN A 73 10.84 6.23 0.53
N THR A 74 9.85 5.58 -0.08
CA THR A 74 8.89 4.71 0.58
C THR A 74 9.17 3.26 0.21
N LEU A 75 9.68 2.48 1.18
CA LEU A 75 9.98 1.07 0.96
C LEU A 75 8.72 0.22 1.10
N VAL A 76 8.42 -0.56 0.08
CA VAL A 76 7.35 -1.56 0.14
C VAL A 76 7.93 -2.96 0.25
N LEU A 77 7.44 -3.71 1.22
CA LEU A 77 7.77 -5.11 1.45
C LEU A 77 6.53 -5.98 1.22
N ILE A 78 6.75 -7.21 0.77
CA ILE A 78 5.75 -8.28 0.76
C ILE A 78 6.29 -9.43 1.59
N ASN A 79 5.60 -9.77 2.66
CA ASN A 79 6.05 -10.77 3.64
C ASN A 79 7.49 -10.52 4.11
N GLY A 80 7.83 -9.25 4.38
CA GLY A 80 9.16 -8.84 4.82
C GLY A 80 10.25 -8.78 3.74
N LYS A 81 9.93 -9.09 2.48
CA LYS A 81 10.86 -9.05 1.35
C LYS A 81 10.61 -7.82 0.49
N ARG A 82 11.66 -7.13 0.06
CA ARG A 82 11.56 -5.94 -0.79
C ARG A 82 10.79 -6.22 -2.08
N ARG A 83 9.79 -5.41 -2.36
CA ARG A 83 9.12 -5.38 -3.66
C ARG A 83 9.94 -4.53 -4.63
N HIS A 84 9.96 -4.91 -5.90
CA HIS A 84 10.59 -4.12 -6.96
C HIS A 84 9.80 -2.83 -7.24
N ASN A 85 10.51 -1.81 -7.69
CA ASN A 85 9.90 -0.57 -8.16
C ASN A 85 9.26 -0.76 -9.55
N GLN A 86 8.35 0.13 -9.88
CA GLN A 86 7.79 0.22 -11.22
C GLN A 86 8.87 0.56 -12.25
N SER A 87 8.65 0.20 -13.51
CA SER A 87 9.61 0.42 -14.60
C SER A 87 9.58 1.83 -15.20
N ILE A 88 8.57 2.63 -14.86
CA ILE A 88 8.37 3.98 -15.38
C ILE A 88 8.58 4.99 -14.26
N PHE A 89 9.32 6.05 -14.54
CA PHE A 89 9.45 7.21 -13.67
C PHE A 89 8.20 8.08 -13.74
N GLY A 90 7.87 8.74 -12.64
CA GLY A 90 6.86 9.79 -12.62
C GLY A 90 7.27 10.91 -13.59
N LEU A 91 6.37 11.33 -14.46
CA LEU A 91 6.60 12.40 -15.43
C LEU A 91 6.12 13.75 -14.89
N ASN A 92 6.34 14.80 -15.67
CA ASN A 92 5.96 16.16 -15.32
C ASN A 92 4.48 16.27 -14.90
N GLY A 93 4.23 16.97 -13.81
CA GLY A 93 2.87 17.19 -13.28
C GLY A 93 2.33 16.04 -12.42
N THR A 94 3.08 14.95 -12.26
CA THR A 94 2.69 13.84 -11.37
C THR A 94 3.44 13.87 -10.06
N VAL A 95 2.82 13.30 -9.03
CA VAL A 95 3.52 13.05 -7.76
C VAL A 95 4.68 12.11 -8.01
N GLY A 96 5.87 12.50 -7.56
CA GLY A 96 7.07 11.70 -7.76
C GLY A 96 7.73 11.91 -9.12
N ALA A 97 7.62 13.09 -9.72
CA ALA A 97 8.35 13.41 -10.95
C ALA A 97 9.85 13.10 -10.80
N GLY A 98 10.38 12.27 -11.70
CA GLY A 98 11.76 11.79 -11.66
C GLY A 98 12.06 10.62 -10.72
N ALA A 99 11.06 10.13 -9.97
CA ALA A 99 11.20 9.01 -9.05
C ALA A 99 10.41 7.78 -9.52
N ALA A 100 10.87 6.60 -9.16
CA ALA A 100 10.19 5.33 -9.39
C ALA A 100 9.88 4.65 -8.06
N GLY A 101 8.59 4.53 -7.71
CA GLY A 101 8.13 3.84 -6.53
C GLY A 101 7.61 2.44 -6.81
N THR A 102 7.03 1.81 -5.82
CA THR A 102 6.30 0.55 -5.99
C THR A 102 4.86 0.82 -6.39
N ASP A 103 4.40 0.18 -7.46
CA ASP A 103 3.00 0.26 -7.88
C ASP A 103 2.10 -0.54 -6.94
N MET A 104 1.19 0.16 -6.24
CA MET A 104 0.26 -0.44 -5.30
C MET A 104 -0.94 -1.09 -5.99
N ASN A 105 -1.26 -0.72 -7.23
CA ASN A 105 -2.35 -1.34 -8.00
C ASN A 105 -2.04 -2.77 -8.46
N ALA A 106 -0.74 -3.11 -8.53
CA ALA A 106 -0.32 -4.48 -8.87
C ALA A 106 -0.59 -5.50 -7.75
N ILE A 107 -1.15 -5.07 -6.62
CA ILE A 107 -1.36 -5.91 -5.43
C ILE A 107 -2.85 -5.94 -5.10
N PRO A 108 -3.55 -7.05 -5.34
CA PRO A 108 -4.98 -7.14 -5.08
C PRO A 108 -5.27 -7.18 -3.57
N LEU A 109 -6.31 -6.47 -3.14
CA LEU A 109 -6.76 -6.44 -1.74
C LEU A 109 -7.07 -7.83 -1.19
N THR A 110 -7.66 -8.70 -2.01
CA THR A 110 -8.02 -10.08 -1.62
C THR A 110 -6.83 -10.96 -1.25
N ALA A 111 -5.65 -10.63 -1.76
CA ALA A 111 -4.43 -11.37 -1.43
C ALA A 111 -3.84 -10.99 -0.06
N LEU A 112 -4.38 -9.95 0.60
CA LEU A 112 -3.80 -9.40 1.82
C LEU A 112 -4.48 -9.96 3.06
N LYS A 113 -3.66 -10.28 4.05
CA LYS A 113 -4.05 -10.57 5.45
C LYS A 113 -4.02 -9.30 6.30
N GLY A 114 -3.13 -8.37 5.94
CA GLY A 114 -2.98 -7.10 6.64
C GLY A 114 -1.80 -6.31 6.14
N VAL A 115 -1.70 -5.08 6.63
CA VAL A 115 -0.64 -4.13 6.29
C VAL A 115 -0.05 -3.54 7.56
N GLU A 116 1.26 -3.44 7.58
CA GLU A 116 2.00 -2.73 8.63
C GLU A 116 2.63 -1.48 8.01
N VAL A 117 2.39 -0.31 8.62
CA VAL A 117 2.99 0.95 8.18
C VAL A 117 3.92 1.48 9.26
N LEU A 118 5.23 1.42 9.03
CA LEU A 118 6.25 2.00 9.88
C LEU A 118 6.53 3.43 9.40
N ARG A 119 6.16 4.41 10.21
CA ARG A 119 6.16 5.83 9.83
C ARG A 119 7.47 6.56 10.03
N ASP A 120 8.37 6.04 10.87
CA ASP A 120 9.60 6.76 11.24
C ASP A 120 10.72 5.80 11.63
N GLY A 121 11.96 6.29 11.64
CA GLY A 121 13.15 5.54 12.07
C GLY A 121 13.55 4.38 11.15
N ALA A 122 12.91 4.25 9.99
CA ALA A 122 13.08 3.10 9.11
C ALA A 122 14.42 3.10 8.36
N ALA A 123 14.94 4.27 7.99
CA ALA A 123 16.17 4.37 7.18
C ALA A 123 17.38 3.74 7.86
N ALA A 124 17.49 3.82 9.18
CA ALA A 124 18.59 3.23 9.95
C ALA A 124 18.61 1.68 9.87
N GLN A 125 17.47 1.07 9.64
CA GLN A 125 17.31 -0.39 9.59
C GLN A 125 17.16 -0.93 8.18
N TYR A 126 16.48 -0.19 7.30
CA TYR A 126 16.07 -0.64 5.97
C TYR A 126 16.82 0.04 4.83
N GLY A 127 17.57 1.11 5.10
CA GLY A 127 18.36 1.85 4.11
C GLY A 127 17.67 3.11 3.59
N SER A 128 18.31 3.76 2.60
CA SER A 128 17.89 5.06 2.04
C SER A 128 16.49 5.07 1.42
N ASP A 129 16.04 3.94 0.91
CA ASP A 129 14.72 3.82 0.28
C ASP A 129 13.57 3.86 1.30
N ALA A 130 13.89 3.86 2.61
CA ALA A 130 12.93 3.88 3.71
C ALA A 130 12.96 5.18 4.52
N ILE A 131 13.35 6.29 3.91
CA ILE A 131 13.39 7.62 4.58
C ILE A 131 11.98 8.06 4.97
N ALA A 132 11.00 7.87 4.09
CA ALA A 132 9.61 8.18 4.37
C ALA A 132 8.96 7.17 5.31
N GLY A 133 9.38 5.93 5.25
CA GLY A 133 8.86 4.82 6.04
C GLY A 133 8.86 3.50 5.29
N VAL A 134 8.27 2.49 5.90
CA VAL A 134 8.13 1.14 5.33
C VAL A 134 6.67 0.71 5.37
N ILE A 135 6.20 0.16 4.27
CA ILE A 135 4.90 -0.51 4.18
C ILE A 135 5.16 -2.00 3.96
N ASN A 136 4.74 -2.85 4.90
CA ASN A 136 4.84 -4.29 4.74
C ASN A 136 3.46 -4.89 4.52
N LEU A 137 3.31 -5.56 3.40
CA LEU A 137 2.09 -6.24 3.00
C LEU A 137 2.21 -7.72 3.37
N SER A 138 1.38 -8.17 4.29
CA SER A 138 1.29 -9.57 4.67
C SER A 138 0.27 -10.26 3.79
N LEU A 139 0.70 -11.26 3.03
CA LEU A 139 -0.19 -12.04 2.18
C LEU A 139 -1.01 -13.02 3.01
N ASN A 140 -2.20 -13.30 2.54
CA ASN A 140 -3.05 -14.34 3.11
C ASN A 140 -2.41 -15.71 2.85
N ASP A 141 -2.16 -16.44 3.92
CA ASP A 141 -1.55 -17.77 3.93
C ASP A 141 -2.55 -18.89 4.31
N SER A 142 -3.84 -18.54 4.41
CA SER A 142 -4.88 -19.52 4.72
C SER A 142 -5.04 -20.51 3.56
N THR A 143 -4.82 -21.78 3.85
CA THR A 143 -5.05 -22.88 2.92
C THR A 143 -6.37 -23.58 3.27
N GLY A 144 -7.22 -23.80 2.28
CA GLY A 144 -8.46 -24.58 2.44
C GLY A 144 -9.75 -23.77 2.56
N VAL A 145 -9.68 -22.44 2.55
CA VAL A 145 -10.86 -21.57 2.45
C VAL A 145 -10.68 -20.68 1.23
N THR A 146 -11.52 -20.86 0.23
CA THR A 146 -11.59 -19.95 -0.90
C THR A 146 -12.49 -18.79 -0.53
N THR A 147 -11.97 -17.58 -0.59
CA THR A 147 -12.72 -16.34 -0.36
C THR A 147 -12.83 -15.56 -1.65
N GLY A 148 -13.97 -14.95 -1.87
CA GLY A 148 -14.19 -14.12 -3.04
C GLY A 148 -15.18 -13.00 -2.76
N TYR A 149 -15.14 -11.98 -3.61
CA TYR A 149 -16.12 -10.89 -3.57
C TYR A 149 -16.58 -10.55 -4.98
N VAL A 150 -17.77 -10.04 -5.06
CA VAL A 150 -18.31 -9.35 -6.24
C VAL A 150 -18.83 -8.00 -5.77
N GLN A 151 -18.37 -6.94 -6.39
CA GLN A 151 -18.77 -5.59 -6.08
C GLN A 151 -19.27 -4.91 -7.34
N ALA A 152 -20.46 -4.33 -7.26
CA ALA A 152 -21.04 -3.49 -8.32
C ALA A 152 -21.19 -2.07 -7.79
N GLY A 153 -20.88 -1.09 -8.61
CA GLY A 153 -21.01 0.33 -8.29
C GLY A 153 -21.52 1.12 -9.49
N SER A 154 -22.20 2.21 -9.22
CA SER A 154 -22.56 3.22 -10.22
C SER A 154 -22.45 4.60 -9.61
N THR A 155 -22.23 5.62 -10.45
CA THR A 155 -22.29 7.02 -10.02
C THR A 155 -23.73 7.47 -9.88
N GLY A 156 -23.98 8.56 -9.12
CA GLY A 156 -25.31 9.12 -8.94
C GLY A 156 -25.96 9.64 -10.24
N GLU A 157 -25.14 9.94 -11.25
CA GLU A 157 -25.59 10.39 -12.58
C GLU A 157 -25.92 9.23 -13.53
N GLY A 158 -25.71 7.97 -13.09
CA GLY A 158 -26.02 6.78 -13.88
C GLY A 158 -24.98 6.47 -14.98
N ASP A 159 -23.83 7.13 -14.93
CA ASP A 159 -22.64 6.82 -15.71
C ASP A 159 -21.58 6.16 -14.80
N GLY A 160 -20.54 5.59 -15.36
CA GLY A 160 -19.46 5.02 -14.58
C GLY A 160 -19.82 3.73 -13.83
N GLU A 161 -20.56 2.84 -14.45
CA GLU A 161 -20.83 1.50 -13.91
C GLU A 161 -19.52 0.73 -13.73
N THR A 162 -19.34 0.15 -12.56
CA THR A 162 -18.19 -0.67 -12.24
C THR A 162 -18.61 -2.04 -11.74
N LEU A 163 -17.92 -3.07 -12.19
CA LEU A 163 -18.06 -4.42 -11.69
C LEU A 163 -16.65 -4.96 -11.35
N SER A 164 -16.44 -5.31 -10.09
CA SER A 164 -15.19 -5.86 -9.62
C SER A 164 -15.42 -7.25 -9.03
N MET A 165 -14.54 -8.18 -9.35
CA MET A 165 -14.54 -9.53 -8.78
C MET A 165 -13.15 -9.86 -8.30
N GLY A 166 -13.05 -10.55 -7.17
CA GLY A 166 -11.81 -11.09 -6.66
C GLY A 166 -12.02 -12.48 -6.09
N LEU A 167 -11.04 -13.34 -6.27
CA LEU A 167 -11.01 -14.69 -5.74
C LEU A 167 -9.62 -14.95 -5.13
N ASN A 168 -9.60 -15.59 -3.97
CA ASN A 168 -8.36 -15.99 -3.30
C ASN A 168 -8.52 -17.42 -2.75
#